data_5adaf6dac1c6ef50288c48c5dec50f20
#
_entry.id   5adaf6dac1c6ef50288c48c5dec50f20
#
_cell.length_a   1.000
_cell.length_b   1.000
_cell.length_c   1.000
_cell.angle_alpha   90.00
_cell.angle_beta   90.00
_cell.angle_gamma   90.00
#
_symmetry.space_group_name_H-M   'P 1'
#
loop_
_entity.id
_entity.type
_entity.pdbx_description
1 polymer ?
#
loop_
_entity_poly.entity_id
_entity_poly.type
_entity_poly.pdbx_seq_one_letter_code
_entity_poly.pdbx_strand_id
1 'polypeptide(L)'
;MLFDAFYVVFSLKREIAEIFAKMQGVSCDPVLSWPMLDENSPTFLTVRELADLLRVRERKVYDLAAAGDVPCSRVTGKLLFPRTAVSRWLAEQSSGTGARPRAAVFAGSHDPLLEWSLKASGAGLATFFDGSSEGIERFERRDAVATALHLMSPDEVWNVPAVRDRFASENVVLLGFAERQRGLLVAKGVAGSYLSRQGIDARRSGPATSCNVTAAVPASPANVRASRLDPEFLQGKRLARRQSGAGSQILLEWLVTAAGLALEDLASTELVLSESDAALAVSDGRVDVALGLSGLARQHGLD
;
A
#
# COMPACT_ATOMS: atom_id res chain seq x y z
N MET A 1 -15.67 -1.85 14.43
CA MET A 1 -14.81 -1.03 13.56
C MET A 1 -13.48 -1.76 13.35
N LEU A 2 -13.07 -1.87 12.11
CA LEU A 2 -11.78 -2.44 11.72
C LEU A 2 -10.81 -1.29 11.49
N PHE A 3 -9.57 -1.43 11.95
CA PHE A 3 -8.46 -0.57 11.54
C PHE A 3 -7.74 -1.28 10.42
N ASP A 4 -7.59 -0.63 9.28
CA ASP A 4 -6.83 -1.15 8.16
C ASP A 4 -5.67 -0.23 7.79
N ALA A 5 -4.61 -0.83 7.29
CA ALA A 5 -3.44 -0.11 6.84
C ALA A 5 -3.39 -0.09 5.31
N PHE A 6 -3.27 1.10 4.76
CA PHE A 6 -3.18 1.34 3.32
C PHE A 6 -1.75 1.65 2.94
N TYR A 7 -1.23 0.91 1.98
CA TYR A 7 0.15 0.99 1.57
C TYR A 7 0.29 1.31 0.10
N VAL A 8 1.44 1.87 -0.25
CA VAL A 8 1.82 2.14 -1.62
C VAL A 8 3.18 1.53 -1.92
N VAL A 9 3.27 0.82 -3.04
CA VAL A 9 4.51 0.25 -3.55
C VAL A 9 5.04 1.13 -4.66
N PHE A 10 6.33 1.40 -4.63
CA PHE A 10 7.05 2.16 -5.65
C PHE A 10 8.24 1.39 -6.18
N SER A 11 8.56 1.64 -7.45
CA SER A 11 9.93 1.40 -7.95
C SER A 11 10.87 2.47 -7.39
N LEU A 12 12.01 2.05 -6.88
CA LEU A 12 13.01 2.92 -6.25
C LEU A 12 13.67 3.84 -7.30
N LYS A 13 12.93 4.85 -7.76
CA LYS A 13 13.51 6.02 -8.43
C LYS A 13 13.39 7.21 -7.48
N ARG A 14 14.49 7.92 -7.28
CA ARG A 14 14.63 9.08 -6.37
C ARG A 14 13.51 10.12 -6.56
N GLU A 15 13.10 10.36 -7.80
CA GLU A 15 12.06 11.31 -8.17
C GLU A 15 10.68 11.00 -7.55
N ILE A 16 10.36 9.71 -7.38
CA ILE A 16 9.06 9.28 -6.86
C ILE A 16 9.03 9.33 -5.34
N ALA A 17 10.16 9.01 -4.69
CA ALA A 17 10.31 9.19 -3.24
C ALA A 17 10.17 10.67 -2.85
N GLU A 18 10.69 11.60 -3.66
CA GLU A 18 10.56 13.05 -3.45
C GLU A 18 9.11 13.54 -3.62
N ILE A 19 8.37 12.98 -4.58
CA ILE A 19 6.94 13.29 -4.77
C ILE A 19 6.14 12.89 -3.52
N PHE A 20 6.42 11.70 -2.97
CA PHE A 20 5.71 11.20 -1.79
C PHE A 20 6.10 11.94 -0.51
N ALA A 21 7.35 12.33 -0.37
CA ALA A 21 7.79 13.19 0.73
C ALA A 21 7.03 14.52 0.74
N LYS A 22 6.83 15.11 -0.44
CA LYS A 22 6.03 16.33 -0.59
C LYS A 22 4.56 16.11 -0.27
N MET A 23 4.01 14.94 -0.59
CA MET A 23 2.60 14.61 -0.30
C MET A 23 2.33 14.46 1.20
N GLN A 24 3.29 13.98 1.97
CA GLN A 24 3.14 13.76 3.42
C GLN A 24 3.61 14.93 4.28
N GLY A 25 4.27 15.93 3.71
CA GLY A 25 4.87 17.03 4.47
C GLY A 25 5.96 16.58 5.44
N VAL A 26 6.53 15.40 5.24
CA VAL A 26 7.49 14.73 6.12
C VAL A 26 8.80 14.51 5.39
N SER A 27 9.92 14.70 6.10
CA SER A 27 11.23 14.23 5.65
C SER A 27 11.20 12.70 5.58
N CYS A 28 11.42 12.13 4.40
CA CYS A 28 11.43 10.69 4.22
C CYS A 28 12.65 10.06 4.86
N ASP A 29 12.49 9.44 6.01
CA ASP A 29 13.34 8.32 6.37
C ASP A 29 12.73 7.05 5.74
N PRO A 30 13.44 6.34 4.85
CA PRO A 30 12.93 5.13 4.22
C PRO A 30 12.77 4.02 5.25
N VAL A 31 11.53 3.72 5.59
CA VAL A 31 11.19 2.78 6.67
C VAL A 31 11.46 1.31 6.34
N LEU A 32 11.59 0.95 5.07
CA LEU A 32 12.00 -0.40 4.66
C LEU A 32 12.70 -0.35 3.30
N SER A 33 14.01 -0.33 3.31
CA SER A 33 14.79 -0.72 2.15
C SER A 33 14.97 -2.24 2.19
N TRP A 34 14.36 -2.98 1.29
CA TRP A 34 14.65 -4.38 1.02
C TRP A 34 15.52 -4.46 -0.26
N PRO A 35 16.60 -5.18 -0.33
CA PRO A 35 16.91 -6.43 0.34
C PRO A 35 17.68 -6.21 1.65
N MET A 36 17.57 -7.15 2.58
CA MET A 36 18.50 -7.26 3.69
C MET A 36 19.92 -7.30 3.11
N LEU A 37 20.55 -6.13 3.00
CA LEU A 37 22.00 -6.13 2.99
C LEU A 37 22.38 -6.73 4.34
N ASP A 38 23.13 -7.82 4.26
CA ASP A 38 23.79 -8.42 5.40
C ASP A 38 24.38 -7.25 6.20
N GLU A 39 23.86 -6.99 7.42
CA GLU A 39 24.33 -5.87 8.27
C GLU A 39 25.82 -5.92 8.53
N ASN A 40 26.46 -7.05 8.17
CA ASN A 40 27.88 -7.30 8.26
C ASN A 40 28.66 -7.00 6.96
N SER A 41 28.02 -6.55 5.89
CA SER A 41 28.74 -6.22 4.64
C SER A 41 29.33 -4.82 4.71
N PRO A 42 30.62 -4.62 4.41
CA PRO A 42 31.25 -3.31 4.47
C PRO A 42 30.58 -2.33 3.49
N THR A 43 30.31 -1.12 3.98
CA THR A 43 29.66 -0.03 3.23
C THR A 43 30.48 0.39 2.00
N PHE A 44 31.81 0.16 2.03
CA PHE A 44 32.72 0.46 0.94
C PHE A 44 33.47 -0.79 0.51
N LEU A 45 33.64 -0.92 -0.81
CA LEU A 45 34.50 -1.94 -1.40
C LEU A 45 35.90 -1.38 -1.61
N THR A 46 36.90 -2.21 -1.37
CA THR A 46 38.29 -1.97 -1.78
C THR A 46 38.45 -2.26 -3.28
N VAL A 47 39.62 -1.87 -3.85
CA VAL A 47 39.96 -2.19 -5.25
C VAL A 47 39.90 -3.70 -5.51
N ARG A 48 40.38 -4.50 -4.57
CA ARG A 48 40.39 -5.97 -4.69
C ARG A 48 38.95 -6.55 -4.67
N GLU A 49 38.13 -6.11 -3.73
CA GLU A 49 36.74 -6.58 -3.64
C GLU A 49 35.90 -6.19 -4.85
N LEU A 50 36.15 -4.98 -5.41
CA LEU A 50 35.49 -4.58 -6.65
C LEU A 50 36.02 -5.36 -7.86
N ALA A 51 37.32 -5.67 -7.91
CA ALA A 51 37.92 -6.50 -8.94
C ALA A 51 37.32 -7.91 -8.92
N ASP A 52 37.17 -8.50 -7.73
CA ASP A 52 36.56 -9.81 -7.52
C ASP A 52 35.07 -9.80 -7.92
N LEU A 53 34.32 -8.76 -7.53
CA LEU A 53 32.91 -8.56 -7.88
C LEU A 53 32.69 -8.49 -9.40
N LEU A 54 33.55 -7.71 -10.09
CA LEU A 54 33.50 -7.53 -11.54
C LEU A 54 34.19 -8.65 -12.33
N ARG A 55 34.87 -9.58 -11.63
CA ARG A 55 35.70 -10.64 -12.23
C ARG A 55 36.75 -10.11 -13.20
N VAL A 56 37.39 -8.99 -12.84
CA VAL A 56 38.48 -8.34 -13.59
C VAL A 56 39.72 -8.26 -12.74
N ARG A 57 40.87 -7.90 -13.35
CA ARG A 57 42.11 -7.65 -12.61
C ARG A 57 42.05 -6.26 -11.94
N GLU A 58 42.72 -6.09 -10.79
CA GLU A 58 42.77 -4.83 -10.03
C GLU A 58 43.22 -3.65 -10.89
N ARG A 59 44.16 -3.86 -11.83
CA ARG A 59 44.60 -2.84 -12.78
C ARG A 59 43.44 -2.25 -13.57
N LYS A 60 42.49 -3.08 -14.03
CA LYS A 60 41.32 -2.57 -14.75
C LYS A 60 40.41 -1.70 -13.87
N VAL A 61 40.35 -1.98 -12.57
CA VAL A 61 39.59 -1.15 -11.60
C VAL A 61 40.24 0.21 -11.45
N TYR A 62 41.57 0.26 -11.41
CA TYR A 62 42.33 1.55 -11.41
C TYR A 62 42.08 2.35 -12.68
N ASP A 63 42.08 1.69 -13.84
CA ASP A 63 41.83 2.32 -15.14
C ASP A 63 40.40 2.92 -15.19
N LEU A 64 39.38 2.17 -14.74
CA LEU A 64 38.01 2.65 -14.65
C LEU A 64 37.86 3.83 -13.69
N ALA A 65 38.53 3.77 -12.54
CA ALA A 65 38.50 4.86 -11.57
C ALA A 65 39.24 6.11 -12.05
N ALA A 66 40.31 5.95 -12.85
CA ALA A 66 41.06 7.04 -13.47
C ALA A 66 40.24 7.70 -14.60
N ALA A 67 39.51 6.89 -15.39
CA ALA A 67 38.62 7.37 -16.43
C ALA A 67 37.35 8.05 -15.89
N GLY A 68 37.02 7.85 -14.61
CA GLY A 68 35.76 8.32 -14.03
C GLY A 68 34.54 7.44 -14.37
N ASP A 69 34.79 6.25 -14.93
CA ASP A 69 33.75 5.33 -15.40
C ASP A 69 33.06 4.56 -14.26
N VAL A 70 33.65 4.55 -13.06
CA VAL A 70 33.10 3.87 -11.89
C VAL A 70 33.01 4.83 -10.69
N PRO A 71 31.91 4.82 -9.92
CA PRO A 71 31.78 5.67 -8.75
C PRO A 71 32.81 5.31 -7.68
N CYS A 72 33.67 6.24 -7.33
CA CYS A 72 34.73 6.03 -6.33
C CYS A 72 34.91 7.24 -5.41
N SER A 73 35.49 7.02 -4.24
CA SER A 73 35.87 8.04 -3.25
C SER A 73 37.35 7.95 -2.92
N ARG A 74 38.00 9.09 -2.75
CA ARG A 74 39.44 9.22 -2.42
C ARG A 74 39.66 9.94 -1.09
N VAL A 75 38.79 9.76 -0.12
CA VAL A 75 38.79 10.56 1.12
C VAL A 75 40.03 10.35 2.00
N THR A 76 40.67 9.17 1.97
CA THR A 76 41.78 8.82 2.86
C THR A 76 43.08 8.51 2.11
N GLY A 77 43.24 8.97 0.86
CA GLY A 77 44.32 8.56 -0.02
C GLY A 77 44.20 7.14 -0.56
N LYS A 78 43.19 6.38 -0.10
CA LYS A 78 42.85 5.07 -0.65
C LYS A 78 41.63 5.20 -1.58
N LEU A 79 41.62 4.38 -2.62
CA LEU A 79 40.51 4.29 -3.53
C LEU A 79 39.46 3.37 -2.91
N LEU A 80 38.26 3.92 -2.62
CA LEU A 80 37.15 3.22 -2.02
C LEU A 80 35.92 3.38 -2.92
N PHE A 81 35.09 2.34 -3.01
CA PHE A 81 33.92 2.28 -3.88
C PHE A 81 32.68 2.08 -3.01
N PRO A 82 31.80 3.10 -2.90
CA PRO A 82 30.53 2.93 -2.15
C PRO A 82 29.71 1.80 -2.77
N ARG A 83 29.43 0.75 -2.00
CA ARG A 83 28.73 -0.47 -2.48
C ARG A 83 27.41 -0.13 -3.18
N THR A 84 26.61 0.77 -2.60
CA THR A 84 25.33 1.20 -3.17
C THR A 84 25.49 1.94 -4.50
N ALA A 85 26.53 2.78 -4.64
CA ALA A 85 26.81 3.48 -5.88
C ALA A 85 27.30 2.54 -6.98
N VAL A 86 28.15 1.55 -6.62
CA VAL A 86 28.60 0.49 -7.54
C VAL A 86 27.45 -0.38 -8.01
N SER A 87 26.55 -0.80 -7.12
CA SER A 87 25.36 -1.58 -7.51
C SER A 87 24.47 -0.83 -8.49
N ARG A 88 24.27 0.47 -8.26
CA ARG A 88 23.52 1.34 -9.18
C ARG A 88 24.20 1.46 -10.54
N TRP A 89 25.49 1.74 -10.54
CA TRP A 89 26.30 1.84 -11.76
C TRP A 89 26.27 0.55 -12.57
N LEU A 90 26.39 -0.63 -11.94
CA LEU A 90 26.24 -1.92 -12.60
C LEU A 90 24.86 -2.10 -13.24
N ALA A 91 23.80 -1.73 -12.54
CA ALA A 91 22.43 -1.80 -13.07
C ALA A 91 22.25 -0.87 -14.29
N GLU A 92 22.87 0.30 -14.29
CA GLU A 92 22.83 1.27 -15.40
C GLU A 92 23.64 0.80 -16.62
N GLN A 93 24.78 0.11 -16.41
CA GLN A 93 25.66 -0.40 -17.45
C GLN A 93 25.25 -1.80 -17.96
N SER A 94 24.32 -2.47 -17.34
CA SER A 94 23.87 -3.80 -17.76
C SER A 94 23.07 -3.72 -19.06
N SER A 95 23.73 -3.96 -20.18
CA SER A 95 23.09 -4.16 -21.48
C SER A 95 22.33 -5.49 -21.47
N GLY A 96 21.01 -5.42 -21.47
CA GLY A 96 20.13 -6.59 -21.44
C GLY A 96 19.07 -6.57 -20.34
N THR A 97 19.28 -5.81 -19.26
CA THR A 97 18.23 -5.47 -18.31
C THR A 97 17.57 -4.12 -18.66
N GLY A 98 17.50 -3.79 -19.94
CA GLY A 98 16.72 -2.66 -20.46
C GLY A 98 15.24 -2.88 -20.16
N ALA A 99 14.92 -3.06 -18.88
CA ALA A 99 13.57 -3.09 -18.44
C ALA A 99 12.91 -1.79 -18.89
N ARG A 100 11.96 -1.90 -19.81
CA ARG A 100 11.14 -0.78 -20.30
C ARG A 100 10.86 0.20 -19.19
N PRO A 101 11.08 1.52 -19.36
CA PRO A 101 10.73 2.49 -18.33
C PRO A 101 9.29 2.28 -17.88
N ARG A 102 9.04 2.36 -16.59
CA ARG A 102 7.68 2.27 -16.07
C ARG A 102 6.85 3.45 -16.57
N ALA A 103 5.60 3.19 -16.95
CA ALA A 103 4.69 4.26 -17.36
C ALA A 103 4.42 5.21 -16.18
N ALA A 104 4.22 6.50 -16.47
CA ALA A 104 3.88 7.51 -15.47
C ALA A 104 2.42 7.35 -15.01
N VAL A 105 2.12 6.20 -14.45
CA VAL A 105 0.81 5.74 -14.00
C VAL A 105 0.88 5.36 -12.53
N PHE A 106 -0.11 5.78 -11.78
CA PHE A 106 -0.42 5.30 -10.43
C PHE A 106 -1.63 4.35 -10.54
N ALA A 107 -1.47 3.11 -10.10
CA ALA A 107 -2.53 2.09 -10.21
C ALA A 107 -2.95 1.56 -8.83
N GLY A 108 -3.99 0.73 -8.80
CA GLY A 108 -4.32 -0.08 -7.64
C GLY A 108 -5.60 0.31 -6.90
N SER A 109 -5.57 0.18 -5.58
CA SER A 109 -6.74 0.39 -4.74
C SER A 109 -7.11 1.86 -4.66
N HIS A 110 -8.39 2.16 -4.82
CA HIS A 110 -8.93 3.51 -4.65
C HIS A 110 -8.93 3.92 -3.17
N ASP A 111 -8.53 5.15 -2.92
CA ASP A 111 -8.69 5.84 -1.65
C ASP A 111 -8.88 7.35 -1.89
N PRO A 112 -9.93 7.98 -1.31
CA PRO A 112 -10.21 9.40 -1.53
C PRO A 112 -9.08 10.32 -1.10
N LEU A 113 -8.38 10.01 0.01
CA LEU A 113 -7.25 10.79 0.47
C LEU A 113 -6.06 10.67 -0.47
N LEU A 114 -5.79 9.45 -0.97
CA LEU A 114 -4.73 9.22 -1.94
C LEU A 114 -5.01 9.95 -3.26
N GLU A 115 -6.24 9.84 -3.78
CA GLU A 115 -6.64 10.53 -5.00
C GLU A 115 -6.46 12.05 -4.88
N TRP A 116 -6.93 12.62 -3.76
CA TRP A 116 -6.74 14.03 -3.47
C TRP A 116 -5.25 14.39 -3.38
N SER A 117 -4.44 13.58 -2.68
CA SER A 117 -3.01 13.82 -2.50
C SER A 117 -2.24 13.77 -3.83
N LEU A 118 -2.56 12.83 -4.71
CA LEU A 118 -1.97 12.74 -6.05
C LEU A 118 -2.27 13.99 -6.89
N LYS A 119 -3.51 14.47 -6.83
CA LYS A 119 -3.91 15.71 -7.52
C LYS A 119 -3.21 16.93 -6.92
N ALA A 120 -3.19 17.05 -5.60
CA ALA A 120 -2.59 18.18 -4.89
C ALA A 120 -1.06 18.25 -5.04
N SER A 121 -0.37 17.10 -5.17
CA SER A 121 1.08 17.05 -5.35
C SER A 121 1.57 17.54 -6.71
N GLY A 122 0.69 17.59 -7.72
CA GLY A 122 1.07 17.92 -9.10
C GLY A 122 2.03 16.89 -9.73
N ALA A 123 2.01 15.64 -9.28
CA ALA A 123 2.92 14.59 -9.72
C ALA A 123 2.82 14.23 -11.21
N GLY A 124 1.74 14.66 -11.89
CA GLY A 124 1.54 14.40 -13.33
C GLY A 124 1.34 12.92 -13.67
N LEU A 125 0.88 12.12 -12.69
CA LEU A 125 0.62 10.70 -12.89
C LEU A 125 -0.82 10.49 -13.33
N ALA A 126 -1.03 9.69 -14.38
CA ALA A 126 -2.35 9.15 -14.68
C ALA A 126 -2.75 8.15 -13.59
N THR A 127 -4.04 8.06 -13.26
CA THR A 127 -4.53 7.17 -12.19
C THR A 127 -5.46 6.11 -12.74
N PHE A 128 -5.24 4.84 -12.31
CA PHE A 128 -6.10 3.69 -12.60
C PHE A 128 -6.43 2.97 -11.30
N PHE A 129 -7.62 3.19 -10.77
CA PHE A 129 -8.07 2.62 -9.50
C PHE A 129 -8.97 1.39 -9.71
N ASP A 130 -8.41 0.36 -10.36
CA ASP A 130 -9.13 -0.87 -10.73
C ASP A 130 -9.06 -1.95 -9.63
N GLY A 131 -8.45 -1.63 -8.48
CA GLY A 131 -8.28 -2.52 -7.34
C GLY A 131 -6.84 -2.98 -7.13
N SER A 132 -6.59 -3.56 -5.95
CA SER A 132 -5.24 -3.93 -5.51
C SER A 132 -4.60 -4.99 -6.41
N SER A 133 -5.36 -5.99 -6.84
CA SER A 133 -4.83 -7.09 -7.67
C SER A 133 -4.40 -6.60 -9.04
N GLU A 134 -5.26 -5.84 -9.74
CA GLU A 134 -4.94 -5.24 -11.03
C GLU A 134 -3.77 -4.26 -10.91
N GLY A 135 -3.71 -3.50 -9.80
CA GLY A 135 -2.61 -2.59 -9.52
C GLY A 135 -1.26 -3.30 -9.43
N ILE A 136 -1.20 -4.45 -8.74
CA ILE A 136 0.00 -5.29 -8.68
C ILE A 136 0.40 -5.77 -10.09
N GLU A 137 -0.54 -6.29 -10.86
CA GLU A 137 -0.27 -6.78 -12.20
C GLU A 137 0.25 -5.68 -13.14
N ARG A 138 -0.34 -4.49 -13.11
CA ARG A 138 0.15 -3.33 -13.88
C ARG A 138 1.57 -2.94 -13.44
N PHE A 139 1.84 -2.99 -12.14
CA PHE A 139 3.16 -2.70 -11.63
C PHE A 139 4.19 -3.75 -12.07
N GLU A 140 3.86 -5.05 -12.04
CA GLU A 140 4.70 -6.14 -12.56
C GLU A 140 5.01 -5.97 -14.06
N ARG A 141 3.99 -5.66 -14.86
CA ARG A 141 4.13 -5.43 -16.32
C ARG A 141 4.85 -4.13 -16.66
N ARG A 142 5.23 -3.33 -15.65
CA ARG A 142 5.84 -1.99 -15.80
C ARG A 142 4.92 -0.94 -16.42
N ASP A 143 3.62 -1.20 -16.42
CA ASP A 143 2.58 -0.28 -16.89
C ASP A 143 2.16 0.73 -15.80
N ALA A 144 2.76 0.66 -14.62
CA ALA A 144 2.62 1.62 -13.54
C ALA A 144 3.95 1.84 -12.82
N VAL A 145 4.19 3.06 -12.36
CA VAL A 145 5.37 3.46 -11.57
C VAL A 145 5.13 3.24 -10.07
N ALA A 146 3.88 3.22 -9.66
CA ALA A 146 3.44 2.98 -8.28
C ALA A 146 2.10 2.27 -8.25
N THR A 147 1.84 1.53 -7.17
CA THR A 147 0.54 0.87 -6.95
C THR A 147 0.11 0.98 -5.50
N ALA A 148 -1.17 1.26 -5.30
CA ALA A 148 -1.80 1.29 -4.00
C ALA A 148 -2.39 -0.07 -3.65
N LEU A 149 -2.17 -0.52 -2.41
CA LEU A 149 -2.54 -1.83 -1.94
C LEU A 149 -3.37 -1.78 -0.67
N HIS A 150 -4.35 -2.66 -0.64
CA HIS A 150 -5.19 -2.91 0.51
C HIS A 150 -5.58 -4.41 0.51
N LEU A 151 -4.60 -5.26 0.78
CA LEU A 151 -4.73 -6.71 0.75
C LEU A 151 -4.41 -7.29 2.12
N MET A 152 -5.30 -8.12 2.64
CA MET A 152 -5.07 -8.90 3.83
C MET A 152 -4.73 -10.34 3.45
N SER A 153 -3.65 -10.87 4.03
CA SER A 153 -3.28 -12.28 3.87
C SER A 153 -4.15 -13.17 4.78
N PRO A 154 -4.18 -14.48 4.55
CA PRO A 154 -4.85 -15.43 5.45
C PRO A 154 -4.36 -15.34 6.91
N ASP A 155 -3.11 -14.93 7.12
CA ASP A 155 -2.51 -14.76 8.45
C ASP A 155 -2.81 -13.38 9.07
N GLU A 156 -3.80 -12.66 8.56
CA GLU A 156 -4.21 -11.32 9.01
C GLU A 156 -3.11 -10.25 8.91
N VAL A 157 -2.14 -10.43 8.01
CA VAL A 157 -1.07 -9.47 7.75
C VAL A 157 -1.38 -8.66 6.49
N TRP A 158 -1.35 -7.31 6.63
CA TRP A 158 -1.64 -6.41 5.52
C TRP A 158 -0.48 -6.26 4.55
N ASN A 159 -0.75 -6.38 3.25
CA ASN A 159 0.06 -6.01 2.09
C ASN A 159 1.47 -6.60 2.00
N VAL A 160 2.19 -6.75 3.13
CA VAL A 160 3.60 -7.20 3.16
C VAL A 160 3.79 -8.56 2.49
N PRO A 161 2.98 -9.61 2.78
CA PRO A 161 3.13 -10.89 2.11
C PRO A 161 2.96 -10.78 0.60
N ALA A 162 1.93 -10.09 0.13
CA ALA A 162 1.65 -9.92 -1.29
C ALA A 162 2.81 -9.24 -2.04
N VAL A 163 3.45 -8.24 -1.43
CA VAL A 163 4.59 -7.53 -2.02
C VAL A 163 5.85 -8.40 -1.99
N ARG A 164 6.10 -9.10 -0.87
CA ARG A 164 7.25 -9.98 -0.73
C ARG A 164 7.22 -11.09 -1.78
N ASP A 165 6.06 -11.73 -1.95
CA ASP A 165 5.92 -12.88 -2.84
C ASP A 165 6.08 -12.49 -4.32
N ARG A 166 5.63 -11.29 -4.68
CA ARG A 166 5.65 -10.83 -6.08
C ARG A 166 6.91 -10.08 -6.47
N PHE A 167 7.55 -9.35 -5.55
CA PHE A 167 8.62 -8.39 -5.86
C PHE A 167 9.93 -8.67 -5.12
N ALA A 168 10.15 -9.91 -4.63
CA ALA A 168 11.36 -10.31 -3.90
C ALA A 168 12.68 -10.01 -4.65
N SER A 169 12.66 -10.02 -5.98
CA SER A 169 13.82 -9.76 -6.84
C SER A 169 13.88 -8.33 -7.39
N GLU A 170 12.91 -7.49 -7.09
CA GLU A 170 12.83 -6.12 -7.60
C GLU A 170 13.20 -5.09 -6.53
N ASN A 171 13.79 -3.98 -6.97
CA ASN A 171 14.03 -2.83 -6.10
C ASN A 171 12.72 -2.04 -5.93
N VAL A 172 11.93 -2.41 -4.93
CA VAL A 172 10.68 -1.76 -4.59
C VAL A 172 10.68 -1.28 -3.14
N VAL A 173 9.88 -0.28 -2.84
CA VAL A 173 9.63 0.21 -1.48
C VAL A 173 8.14 0.10 -1.21
N LEU A 174 7.77 -0.46 -0.07
CA LEU A 174 6.42 -0.47 0.45
C LEU A 174 6.31 0.60 1.54
N LEU A 175 5.48 1.61 1.32
CA LEU A 175 5.26 2.70 2.27
C LEU A 175 3.85 2.62 2.86
N GLY A 176 3.74 2.75 4.19
CA GLY A 176 2.48 3.00 4.85
C GLY A 176 1.98 4.41 4.48
N PHE A 177 0.80 4.48 3.85
CA PHE A 177 0.23 5.77 3.44
C PHE A 177 -0.71 6.33 4.49
N ALA A 178 -1.65 5.51 4.99
CA ALA A 178 -2.62 5.92 5.98
C ALA A 178 -3.18 4.73 6.77
N GLU A 179 -3.52 4.97 8.03
CA GLU A 179 -4.40 4.09 8.80
C GLU A 179 -5.83 4.61 8.69
N ARG A 180 -6.79 3.69 8.54
CA ARG A 180 -8.19 4.02 8.31
C ARG A 180 -9.10 3.21 9.19
N GLN A 181 -10.20 3.81 9.57
CA GLN A 181 -11.30 3.12 10.21
C GLN A 181 -12.30 2.67 9.16
N ARG A 182 -12.59 1.39 9.14
CA ARG A 182 -13.53 0.77 8.22
C ARG A 182 -14.61 0.00 9.00
N GLY A 183 -15.79 -0.05 8.44
CA GLY A 183 -16.92 -0.76 9.03
C GLY A 183 -18.07 -0.91 8.04
N LEU A 184 -19.17 -1.47 8.51
CA LEU A 184 -20.41 -1.46 7.76
C LEU A 184 -21.01 -0.06 7.79
N LEU A 185 -21.26 0.50 6.63
CA LEU A 185 -22.00 1.73 6.42
C LEU A 185 -23.48 1.38 6.34
N VAL A 186 -24.30 2.08 7.11
CA VAL A 186 -25.76 1.92 7.13
C VAL A 186 -26.44 3.28 7.23
N ALA A 187 -27.70 3.34 6.88
CA ALA A 187 -28.47 4.56 7.02
C ALA A 187 -28.50 5.03 8.48
N LYS A 188 -28.57 6.34 8.68
CA LYS A 188 -28.57 6.97 10.00
C LYS A 188 -29.64 6.39 10.93
N GLY A 189 -29.26 6.05 12.15
CA GLY A 189 -30.14 5.49 13.18
C GLY A 189 -30.27 3.96 13.14
N VAL A 190 -29.81 3.30 12.07
CA VAL A 190 -29.90 1.84 11.92
C VAL A 190 -28.96 1.15 12.90
N ALA A 191 -27.71 1.60 13.02
CA ALA A 191 -26.71 1.04 13.93
C ALA A 191 -27.16 1.20 15.39
N GLY A 192 -27.64 2.40 15.77
CA GLY A 192 -28.15 2.67 17.11
C GLY A 192 -29.34 1.79 17.48
N SER A 193 -30.28 1.58 16.57
CA SER A 193 -31.44 0.73 16.76
C SER A 193 -31.06 -0.75 16.92
N TYR A 194 -30.07 -1.20 16.17
CA TYR A 194 -29.55 -2.56 16.26
C TYR A 194 -28.83 -2.81 17.59
N LEU A 195 -27.89 -1.92 17.96
CA LEU A 195 -27.14 -2.02 19.22
C LEU A 195 -28.07 -1.98 20.44
N SER A 196 -29.12 -1.15 20.41
CA SER A 196 -30.10 -1.07 21.49
C SER A 196 -30.88 -2.40 21.67
N ARG A 197 -31.20 -3.10 20.59
CA ARG A 197 -31.85 -4.43 20.66
C ARG A 197 -30.96 -5.50 21.27
N GLN A 198 -29.64 -5.38 21.07
CA GLN A 198 -28.62 -6.27 21.64
C GLN A 198 -28.24 -5.90 23.07
N GLY A 199 -28.88 -4.89 23.67
CA GLY A 199 -28.53 -4.40 25.02
C GLY A 199 -27.20 -3.70 25.13
N ILE A 200 -26.62 -3.27 24.02
CA ILE A 200 -25.33 -2.58 23.97
C ILE A 200 -25.58 -1.06 23.97
N ASP A 201 -25.12 -0.37 25.02
CA ASP A 201 -25.19 1.10 25.08
C ASP A 201 -24.21 1.75 24.10
N ALA A 202 -24.71 2.31 23.02
CA ALA A 202 -23.95 3.01 22.00
C ALA A 202 -23.13 4.22 22.56
N ARG A 203 -23.50 4.73 23.74
CA ARG A 203 -22.80 5.86 24.40
C ARG A 203 -21.48 5.46 25.04
N ARG A 204 -21.18 4.17 25.22
CA ARG A 204 -19.92 3.68 25.78
C ARG A 204 -18.78 3.60 24.73
N SER A 205 -19.10 3.68 23.47
CA SER A 205 -18.10 3.87 22.41
C SER A 205 -17.79 5.36 22.34
N GLY A 206 -16.79 5.81 23.07
CA GLY A 206 -16.39 7.23 23.11
C GLY A 206 -16.15 7.82 21.71
N PRO A 207 -16.22 9.16 21.56
CA PRO A 207 -15.98 9.81 20.28
C PRO A 207 -14.57 9.42 19.79
N ALA A 208 -14.48 9.09 18.51
CA ALA A 208 -13.20 8.84 17.88
C ALA A 208 -12.30 10.07 18.11
N THR A 209 -11.29 9.90 18.94
CA THR A 209 -10.35 10.94 19.31
C THR A 209 -9.62 11.39 18.05
N SER A 210 -9.58 12.69 17.85
CA SER A 210 -8.87 13.45 16.84
C SER A 210 -7.61 12.73 16.33
N CYS A 211 -7.51 12.58 15.02
CA CYS A 211 -6.33 12.08 14.33
C CYS A 211 -5.16 13.05 14.54
N ASN A 212 -4.28 12.75 15.49
CA ASN A 212 -2.95 13.31 15.46
C ASN A 212 -2.15 12.52 14.40
N VAL A 213 -1.87 13.18 13.30
CA VAL A 213 -0.92 12.70 12.29
C VAL A 213 0.48 12.78 12.91
N THR A 214 0.85 11.76 13.64
CA THR A 214 2.24 11.55 14.04
C THR A 214 2.74 10.36 13.19
N ALA A 215 3.69 10.66 12.31
CA ALA A 215 4.38 9.67 11.51
C ALA A 215 5.24 8.77 12.40
N ALA A 216 4.63 7.71 12.91
CA ALA A 216 5.34 6.58 13.48
C ALA A 216 4.68 5.32 12.87
N VAL A 217 5.42 4.65 12.00
CA VAL A 217 5.04 3.32 11.52
C VAL A 217 5.07 2.41 12.75
N PRO A 218 3.94 1.82 13.17
CA PRO A 218 3.98 0.84 14.24
C PRO A 218 4.72 -0.40 13.74
N ALA A 219 5.81 -0.74 14.40
CA ALA A 219 6.64 -1.92 14.15
C ALA A 219 5.97 -3.24 14.63
N SER A 220 4.64 -3.28 14.67
CA SER A 220 3.91 -4.50 15.03
C SER A 220 2.58 -4.53 14.29
N PRO A 221 2.15 -5.67 13.76
CA PRO A 221 0.80 -5.80 13.25
C PRO A 221 -0.13 -5.55 14.43
N ALA A 222 -0.71 -4.35 14.48
CA ALA A 222 -1.76 -4.04 15.44
C ALA A 222 -2.82 -5.13 15.28
N ASN A 223 -3.09 -5.86 16.36
CA ASN A 223 -4.12 -6.86 16.43
C ASN A 223 -5.39 -6.34 15.77
N VAL A 224 -5.63 -6.78 14.55
CA VAL A 224 -6.94 -6.70 13.91
C VAL A 224 -7.83 -7.61 14.73
N ARG A 225 -8.39 -7.10 15.83
CA ARG A 225 -9.59 -7.71 16.38
C ARG A 225 -10.65 -7.49 15.31
N ALA A 226 -10.73 -8.42 14.37
CA ALA A 226 -11.81 -8.50 13.42
C ALA A 226 -13.10 -8.50 14.24
N SER A 227 -13.78 -7.37 14.23
CA SER A 227 -15.17 -7.34 14.70
C SER A 227 -15.89 -8.30 13.78
N ARG A 228 -16.31 -9.46 14.29
CA ARG A 228 -17.05 -10.43 13.50
C ARG A 228 -18.30 -9.73 12.97
N LEU A 229 -18.58 -9.91 11.68
CA LEU A 229 -19.87 -9.52 11.15
C LEU A 229 -20.95 -10.31 11.88
N ASP A 230 -22.05 -9.65 12.21
CA ASP A 230 -23.18 -10.33 12.79
C ASP A 230 -24.06 -10.88 11.65
N PRO A 231 -24.21 -12.22 11.53
CA PRO A 231 -25.02 -12.83 10.50
C PRO A 231 -26.49 -12.38 10.55
N GLU A 232 -27.05 -12.21 11.75
CA GLU A 232 -28.45 -11.78 11.93
C GLU A 232 -28.66 -10.35 11.39
N PHE A 233 -27.65 -9.49 11.54
CA PHE A 233 -27.71 -8.13 11.02
C PHE A 233 -27.74 -8.09 9.49
N LEU A 234 -26.99 -8.98 8.84
CA LEU A 234 -26.88 -9.02 7.37
C LEU A 234 -28.04 -9.73 6.69
N GLN A 235 -28.77 -10.55 7.43
CA GLN A 235 -29.89 -11.34 6.87
C GLN A 235 -30.92 -10.43 6.23
N GLY A 236 -31.23 -10.68 4.95
CA GLY A 236 -32.25 -9.95 4.19
C GLY A 236 -31.81 -8.52 3.79
N LYS A 237 -30.58 -8.09 4.09
CA LYS A 237 -30.04 -6.79 3.68
C LYS A 237 -29.47 -6.83 2.28
N ARG A 238 -29.75 -5.79 1.51
CA ARG A 238 -29.09 -5.54 0.22
C ARG A 238 -27.68 -5.01 0.47
N LEU A 239 -26.68 -5.73 0.01
CA LEU A 239 -25.27 -5.43 0.24
C LEU A 239 -24.62 -4.84 -1.01
N ALA A 240 -23.88 -3.73 -0.89
CA ALA A 240 -23.02 -3.24 -1.97
C ALA A 240 -21.79 -4.14 -2.11
N ARG A 241 -21.47 -4.53 -3.35
CA ARG A 241 -20.25 -5.25 -3.70
C ARG A 241 -19.31 -4.35 -4.49
N ARG A 242 -18.02 -4.56 -4.30
CA ARG A 242 -16.98 -3.98 -5.14
C ARG A 242 -16.62 -4.96 -6.26
N GLN A 243 -15.92 -4.45 -7.28
CA GLN A 243 -15.38 -5.29 -8.35
C GLN A 243 -14.42 -6.34 -7.78
N SER A 244 -14.32 -7.48 -8.46
CA SER A 244 -13.34 -8.52 -8.13
C SER A 244 -11.92 -7.93 -8.12
N GLY A 245 -11.09 -8.34 -7.15
CA GLY A 245 -9.73 -7.82 -6.96
C GLY A 245 -9.64 -6.49 -6.21
N ALA A 246 -10.76 -5.82 -5.90
CA ALA A 246 -10.75 -4.70 -4.97
C ALA A 246 -10.44 -5.19 -3.54
N GLY A 247 -9.49 -4.54 -2.86
CA GLY A 247 -9.11 -4.95 -1.50
C GLY A 247 -10.27 -4.95 -0.51
N SER A 248 -11.21 -4.01 -0.64
CA SER A 248 -12.44 -3.99 0.18
C SER A 248 -13.39 -5.15 -0.13
N GLN A 249 -13.40 -5.65 -1.38
CA GLN A 249 -14.17 -6.85 -1.72
C GLN A 249 -13.56 -8.10 -1.10
N ILE A 250 -12.24 -8.25 -1.21
CA ILE A 250 -11.49 -9.37 -0.61
C ILE A 250 -11.70 -9.38 0.91
N LEU A 251 -11.64 -8.21 1.55
CA LEU A 251 -11.91 -8.08 2.98
C LEU A 251 -13.36 -8.44 3.34
N LEU A 252 -14.32 -8.00 2.54
CA LEU A 252 -15.73 -8.33 2.74
C LEU A 252 -15.98 -9.85 2.65
N GLU A 253 -15.42 -10.50 1.64
CA GLU A 253 -15.51 -11.95 1.45
C GLU A 253 -14.92 -12.71 2.63
N TRP A 254 -13.75 -12.26 3.11
CA TRP A 254 -13.13 -12.84 4.29
C TRP A 254 -14.01 -12.66 5.55
N LEU A 255 -14.56 -11.45 5.77
CA LEU A 255 -15.44 -11.17 6.92
C LEU A 255 -16.72 -11.99 6.89
N VAL A 256 -17.36 -12.13 5.72
CA VAL A 256 -18.58 -12.92 5.52
C VAL A 256 -18.31 -14.40 5.78
N THR A 257 -17.21 -14.92 5.23
CA THR A 257 -16.80 -16.32 5.46
C THR A 257 -16.48 -16.56 6.94
N ALA A 258 -15.77 -15.65 7.59
CA ALA A 258 -15.46 -15.73 9.03
C ALA A 258 -16.70 -15.68 9.92
N ALA A 259 -17.79 -15.09 9.42
CA ALA A 259 -19.10 -15.07 10.08
C ALA A 259 -19.94 -16.36 9.82
N GLY A 260 -19.42 -17.30 9.00
CA GLY A 260 -20.12 -18.54 8.64
C GLY A 260 -21.20 -18.34 7.59
N LEU A 261 -21.14 -17.26 6.82
CA LEU A 261 -22.04 -16.94 5.72
C LEU A 261 -21.35 -17.15 4.37
N ALA A 262 -22.14 -17.36 3.32
CA ALA A 262 -21.71 -17.24 1.94
C ALA A 262 -22.25 -15.95 1.32
N LEU A 263 -21.49 -15.33 0.42
CA LEU A 263 -21.93 -14.10 -0.24
C LEU A 263 -23.18 -14.31 -1.09
N GLU A 264 -23.38 -15.53 -1.58
CA GLU A 264 -24.54 -15.94 -2.37
C GLU A 264 -25.83 -15.97 -1.54
N ASP A 265 -25.71 -16.15 -0.22
CA ASP A 265 -26.85 -16.19 0.71
C ASP A 265 -27.34 -14.78 1.08
N LEU A 266 -26.57 -13.74 0.75
CA LEU A 266 -26.95 -12.36 1.01
C LEU A 266 -27.83 -11.83 -0.13
N ALA A 267 -28.81 -10.99 0.23
CA ALA A 267 -29.74 -10.43 -0.75
C ALA A 267 -29.00 -9.63 -1.85
N SER A 268 -29.67 -9.53 -2.99
CA SER A 268 -29.17 -8.91 -4.23
C SER A 268 -28.27 -7.69 -4.01
N THR A 269 -27.19 -7.67 -4.76
CA THR A 269 -26.07 -6.79 -4.54
C THR A 269 -25.88 -5.85 -5.71
N GLU A 270 -25.70 -4.57 -5.42
CA GLU A 270 -25.27 -3.59 -6.39
C GLU A 270 -23.75 -3.59 -6.50
N LEU A 271 -23.23 -3.57 -7.73
CA LEU A 271 -21.81 -3.40 -7.98
C LEU A 271 -21.46 -1.91 -7.95
N VAL A 272 -20.55 -1.53 -7.07
CA VAL A 272 -20.03 -0.16 -6.93
C VAL A 272 -18.52 -0.13 -7.22
N LEU A 273 -18.06 0.92 -7.88
CA LEU A 273 -16.68 0.97 -8.39
C LEU A 273 -15.70 1.73 -7.50
N SER A 274 -16.19 2.53 -6.54
CA SER A 274 -15.35 3.29 -5.61
C SER A 274 -15.84 3.19 -4.17
N GLU A 275 -15.01 3.61 -3.22
CA GLU A 275 -15.39 3.72 -1.81
C GLU A 275 -16.50 4.78 -1.63
N SER A 276 -16.43 5.86 -2.41
CA SER A 276 -17.46 6.92 -2.40
C SER A 276 -18.78 6.43 -2.97
N ASP A 277 -18.77 5.63 -4.06
CA ASP A 277 -19.99 5.04 -4.61
C ASP A 277 -20.66 4.08 -3.62
N ALA A 278 -19.87 3.35 -2.83
CA ALA A 278 -20.39 2.47 -1.79
C ALA A 278 -21.18 3.25 -0.72
N ALA A 279 -20.63 4.38 -0.25
CA ALA A 279 -21.30 5.25 0.70
C ALA A 279 -22.55 5.92 0.09
N LEU A 280 -22.44 6.37 -1.16
CA LEU A 280 -23.55 6.98 -1.88
C LEU A 280 -24.69 5.97 -2.11
N ALA A 281 -24.39 4.73 -2.45
CA ALA A 281 -25.40 3.68 -2.64
C ALA A 281 -26.23 3.44 -1.38
N VAL A 282 -25.61 3.53 -0.19
CA VAL A 282 -26.35 3.45 1.09
C VAL A 282 -27.13 4.73 1.34
N SER A 283 -26.54 5.89 1.12
CA SER A 283 -27.20 7.21 1.33
C SER A 283 -28.45 7.36 0.46
N ASP A 284 -28.39 6.89 -0.79
CA ASP A 284 -29.48 6.93 -1.75
C ASP A 284 -30.55 5.81 -1.52
N GLY A 285 -30.31 4.90 -0.57
CA GLY A 285 -31.19 3.77 -0.30
C GLY A 285 -31.19 2.69 -1.40
N ARG A 286 -30.20 2.69 -2.30
CA ARG A 286 -30.04 1.66 -3.33
C ARG A 286 -29.65 0.32 -2.72
N VAL A 287 -28.83 0.36 -1.66
CA VAL A 287 -28.47 -0.78 -0.82
C VAL A 287 -28.70 -0.43 0.65
N ASP A 288 -28.76 -1.46 1.51
CA ASP A 288 -28.96 -1.27 2.94
C ASP A 288 -27.64 -1.20 3.71
N VAL A 289 -26.60 -1.85 3.17
CA VAL A 289 -25.30 -2.01 3.82
C VAL A 289 -24.16 -1.94 2.79
N ALA A 290 -23.06 -1.33 3.16
CA ALA A 290 -21.80 -1.39 2.41
C ALA A 290 -20.62 -1.52 3.38
N LEU A 291 -19.53 -2.17 2.96
CA LEU A 291 -18.25 -2.09 3.65
C LEU A 291 -17.53 -0.84 3.18
N GLY A 292 -17.23 0.09 4.08
CA GLY A 292 -16.62 1.36 3.69
C GLY A 292 -15.89 2.09 4.80
N LEU A 293 -15.41 3.29 4.49
CA LEU A 293 -14.59 4.13 5.36
C LEU A 293 -15.44 5.00 6.28
N SER A 294 -15.08 5.10 7.56
CA SER A 294 -15.76 5.96 8.54
C SER A 294 -15.77 7.45 8.15
N GLY A 295 -14.76 7.90 7.41
CA GLY A 295 -14.73 9.25 6.86
C GLY A 295 -15.87 9.52 5.89
N LEU A 296 -16.16 8.57 5.01
CA LEU A 296 -17.26 8.65 4.07
C LEU A 296 -18.62 8.50 4.77
N ALA A 297 -18.73 7.67 5.82
CA ALA A 297 -19.94 7.62 6.64
C ALA A 297 -20.29 9.02 7.17
N ARG A 298 -19.35 9.71 7.77
CA ARG A 298 -19.56 11.08 8.27
C ARG A 298 -19.94 12.07 7.17
N GLN A 299 -19.27 11.99 6.02
CA GLN A 299 -19.52 12.88 4.88
C GLN A 299 -20.95 12.71 4.33
N HIS A 300 -21.47 11.49 4.30
CA HIS A 300 -22.79 11.16 3.77
C HIS A 300 -23.87 11.04 4.84
N GLY A 301 -23.58 11.38 6.10
CA GLY A 301 -24.53 11.32 7.20
C GLY A 301 -25.00 9.90 7.54
N LEU A 302 -24.14 8.90 7.35
CA LEU A 302 -24.37 7.49 7.65
C LEU A 302 -23.83 7.12 9.04
N ASP A 303 -24.27 5.97 9.57
CA ASP A 303 -23.74 5.32 10.76
C ASP A 303 -22.62 4.32 10.39
#